data_aabdc4aa81f57f1ae8376579b9efef85
#
_entry.id   aabdc4aa81f57f1ae8376579b9efef85
#
_cell.length_a   1.000
_cell.length_b   1.000
_cell.length_c   1.000
_cell.angle_alpha   90.00
_cell.angle_beta   90.00
_cell.angle_gamma   90.00
#
_symmetry.space_group_name_H-M   'P 1'
#
loop_
_entity.id
_entity.type
_entity.pdbx_description
1 polymer ?
#
loop_
_entity_poly.entity_id
_entity_poly.type
_entity_poly.pdbx_seq_one_letter_code
_entity_poly.pdbx_strand_id
1 'polypeptide(L)'
;MSSDASENTSNAAEKVIRIAGSITVDELAQALGLSVTALIGELFRNGIVATINQRLDFETAEIMIEELGFANVRLERKNTTTKISDGYRKELSEHAVSRPPVVAVMGHVDHGKTTLLDTLLHKKTVENEAGGITQHISAYQLEHDGRMITFLDTPGHEAFAAIRQHGAMLTDIVVIVVAADDGVKPQTVEAIKFAQGANAKIVVAINKIDREGADVPRTMADLSTHGLQPEEWGGDIIMVPVSAKTGEGLEKLLESILLVADVEDLKADVDIPAEGLVIESHMETGKGSVVNLL
;
A
#
# COMPACT_ATOMS: atom_id res chain seq x y z
N MET A 1 61.17 33.88 18.95
CA MET A 1 60.13 33.84 19.98
C MET A 1 58.83 33.61 19.29
N SER A 2 58.39 32.42 19.38
CA SER A 2 57.27 31.79 18.72
C SER A 2 55.96 32.25 19.32
N SER A 3 54.98 32.57 18.51
CA SER A 3 53.60 32.68 18.94
C SER A 3 52.77 31.65 18.19
N ASP A 4 52.46 30.57 18.87
CA ASP A 4 51.44 29.59 18.47
C ASP A 4 50.08 30.26 18.44
N ALA A 5 49.46 30.30 17.30
CA ALA A 5 48.06 30.53 17.15
C ALA A 5 47.42 29.16 16.92
N SER A 6 46.89 28.58 17.98
CA SER A 6 46.11 27.34 17.95
C SER A 6 44.80 27.58 17.25
N GLU A 7 44.65 26.98 16.09
CA GLU A 7 43.38 26.80 15.39
C GLU A 7 42.46 25.89 16.26
N ASN A 8 41.40 26.50 16.77
CA ASN A 8 40.35 25.82 17.47
C ASN A 8 39.24 25.46 16.46
N THR A 9 39.46 24.45 15.64
CA THR A 9 38.41 23.83 14.83
C THR A 9 37.49 23.01 15.74
N SER A 10 36.45 23.66 16.23
CA SER A 10 35.37 22.99 16.92
C SER A 10 34.67 22.01 15.96
N ASN A 11 34.88 20.75 16.23
CA ASN A 11 34.18 19.63 15.60
C ASN A 11 32.72 19.64 16.11
N ALA A 12 31.88 20.49 15.47
CA ALA A 12 30.45 20.54 15.76
C ALA A 12 29.80 19.29 15.18
N ALA A 13 29.33 18.39 16.04
CA ALA A 13 28.63 17.17 15.65
C ALA A 13 27.46 17.53 14.71
N GLU A 14 27.40 16.89 13.58
CA GLU A 14 26.32 17.03 12.60
C GLU A 14 24.99 16.66 13.27
N LYS A 15 24.03 17.61 13.34
CA LYS A 15 22.74 17.38 13.95
C LYS A 15 21.75 16.94 12.88
N VAL A 16 21.26 15.69 12.99
CA VAL A 16 20.29 15.15 12.06
C VAL A 16 18.88 15.31 12.64
N ILE A 17 18.02 16.04 11.94
CA ILE A 17 16.59 16.18 12.25
C ILE A 17 15.80 15.28 11.33
N ARG A 18 15.11 14.27 11.89
CA ARG A 18 14.32 13.31 11.12
C ARG A 18 12.84 13.70 11.15
N ILE A 19 12.25 14.00 9.98
CA ILE A 19 10.85 14.40 9.84
C ILE A 19 10.07 13.45 8.91
N ALA A 20 8.81 13.20 9.24
CA ALA A 20 7.92 12.31 8.50
C ALA A 20 7.18 13.02 7.34
N GLY A 21 7.93 13.76 6.50
CA GLY A 21 7.38 14.48 5.34
C GLY A 21 7.01 15.93 5.60
N SER A 22 6.58 16.32 6.80
CA SER A 22 6.33 17.71 7.22
C SER A 22 6.65 17.91 8.69
N ILE A 23 7.01 19.14 9.06
CA ILE A 23 7.33 19.56 10.44
C ILE A 23 6.57 20.84 10.76
N THR A 24 6.12 21.01 12.01
CA THR A 24 5.52 22.29 12.42
C THR A 24 6.60 23.35 12.64
N VAL A 25 6.22 24.62 12.49
CA VAL A 25 7.14 25.75 12.74
C VAL A 25 7.68 25.70 14.17
N ASP A 26 6.88 25.31 15.15
CA ASP A 26 7.29 25.14 16.53
C ASP A 26 8.34 24.02 16.70
N GLU A 27 8.07 22.84 16.14
CA GLU A 27 9.00 21.70 16.19
C GLU A 27 10.33 22.03 15.52
N LEU A 28 10.29 22.72 14.36
CA LEU A 28 11.49 23.13 13.65
C LEU A 28 12.31 24.16 14.46
N ALA A 29 11.63 25.15 15.07
CA ALA A 29 12.28 26.14 15.92
C ALA A 29 12.97 25.48 17.12
N GLN A 30 12.30 24.57 17.80
CA GLN A 30 12.88 23.80 18.92
C GLN A 30 14.07 22.96 18.46
N ALA A 31 13.94 22.31 17.31
CA ALA A 31 15.01 21.49 16.76
C ALA A 31 16.25 22.31 16.39
N LEU A 32 16.09 23.54 15.91
CA LEU A 32 17.16 24.47 15.58
C LEU A 32 17.69 25.24 16.80
N GLY A 33 17.00 25.19 17.93
CA GLY A 33 17.33 25.97 19.12
C GLY A 33 17.00 27.46 18.99
N LEU A 34 16.06 27.80 18.10
CA LEU A 34 15.57 29.16 17.87
C LEU A 34 14.27 29.44 18.64
N SER A 35 13.98 30.70 18.89
CA SER A 35 12.64 31.07 19.29
C SER A 35 11.68 30.96 18.11
N VAL A 36 10.44 30.54 18.36
CA VAL A 36 9.41 30.42 17.31
C VAL A 36 9.20 31.74 16.56
N THR A 37 9.26 32.87 17.31
CA THR A 37 9.11 34.22 16.76
C THR A 37 10.25 34.56 15.80
N ALA A 38 11.49 34.14 16.08
CA ALA A 38 12.64 34.35 15.20
C ALA A 38 12.46 33.56 13.90
N LEU A 39 12.07 32.28 13.97
CA LEU A 39 11.83 31.46 12.79
C LEU A 39 10.68 32.00 11.94
N ILE A 40 9.56 32.44 12.53
CA ILE A 40 8.46 33.08 11.80
C ILE A 40 8.93 34.37 11.12
N GLY A 41 9.80 35.16 11.76
CA GLY A 41 10.37 36.35 11.15
C GLY A 41 11.20 36.07 9.93
N GLU A 42 12.00 34.99 9.93
CA GLU A 42 12.79 34.57 8.77
C GLU A 42 11.92 33.99 7.65
N LEU A 43 10.92 33.19 8.00
CA LEU A 43 9.92 32.70 7.04
C LEU A 43 9.22 33.87 6.32
N PHE A 44 8.85 34.90 7.08
CA PHE A 44 8.20 36.10 6.52
C PHE A 44 9.13 36.88 5.59
N ARG A 45 10.44 37.00 5.90
CA ARG A 45 11.44 37.65 5.02
C ARG A 45 11.58 36.93 3.69
N ASN A 46 11.41 35.60 3.71
CA ASN A 46 11.45 34.74 2.52
C ASN A 46 10.08 34.60 1.83
N GLY A 47 9.10 35.47 2.21
CA GLY A 47 7.80 35.51 1.56
C GLY A 47 6.83 34.42 2.02
N ILE A 48 7.17 33.65 3.07
CA ILE A 48 6.34 32.58 3.61
C ILE A 48 5.62 33.09 4.85
N VAL A 49 4.31 33.28 4.74
CA VAL A 49 3.45 33.64 5.89
C VAL A 49 3.11 32.35 6.66
N ALA A 50 3.66 32.21 7.84
CA ALA A 50 3.46 31.02 8.65
C ALA A 50 3.01 31.34 10.07
N THR A 51 2.20 30.45 10.65
CA THR A 51 1.78 30.47 12.06
C THR A 51 2.53 29.38 12.84
N ILE A 52 2.52 29.46 14.17
CA ILE A 52 3.22 28.53 15.07
C ILE A 52 2.90 27.06 14.76
N ASN A 53 1.63 26.73 14.50
CA ASN A 53 1.15 25.39 14.26
C ASN A 53 1.13 24.99 12.77
N GLN A 54 1.60 25.89 11.90
CA GLN A 54 1.63 25.59 10.47
C GLN A 54 2.68 24.53 10.17
N ARG A 55 2.32 23.60 9.29
CA ARG A 55 3.24 22.58 8.82
C ARG A 55 4.00 23.08 7.60
N LEU A 56 5.30 22.94 7.64
CA LEU A 56 6.23 23.13 6.52
C LEU A 56 6.49 21.76 5.91
N ASP A 57 6.47 21.67 4.59
CA ASP A 57 6.93 20.48 3.89
C ASP A 57 8.45 20.33 3.99
N PHE A 58 8.95 19.16 3.59
CA PHE A 58 10.38 18.83 3.69
C PHE A 58 11.26 19.83 2.94
N GLU A 59 10.85 20.20 1.72
CA GLU A 59 11.61 21.07 0.82
C GLU A 59 11.70 22.49 1.39
N THR A 60 10.58 23.04 1.86
CA THR A 60 10.55 24.36 2.52
C THR A 60 11.40 24.38 3.78
N ALA A 61 11.33 23.34 4.60
CA ALA A 61 12.12 23.24 5.83
C ALA A 61 13.62 23.10 5.54
N GLU A 62 14.01 22.38 4.50
CA GLU A 62 15.40 22.23 4.07
C GLU A 62 16.00 23.55 3.58
N ILE A 63 15.28 24.26 2.70
CA ILE A 63 15.67 25.60 2.22
C ILE A 63 15.85 26.56 3.41
N MET A 64 14.93 26.55 4.37
CA MET A 64 15.01 27.43 5.54
C MET A 64 16.22 27.13 6.42
N ILE A 65 16.60 25.87 6.61
CA ILE A 65 17.79 25.49 7.37
C ILE A 65 19.06 26.00 6.69
N GLU A 66 19.13 25.89 5.37
CA GLU A 66 20.27 26.41 4.57
C GLU A 66 20.36 27.94 4.65
N GLU A 67 19.25 28.66 4.47
CA GLU A 67 19.21 30.14 4.51
C GLU A 67 19.50 30.70 5.90
N LEU A 68 19.11 30.00 6.95
CA LEU A 68 19.45 30.35 8.33
C LEU A 68 20.92 30.06 8.69
N GLY A 69 21.70 29.48 7.76
CA GLY A 69 23.12 29.22 7.95
C GLY A 69 23.44 28.05 8.87
N PHE A 70 22.48 27.14 9.12
CA PHE A 70 22.70 25.92 9.90
C PHE A 70 23.37 24.82 9.06
N ALA A 71 24.60 25.06 8.59
CA ALA A 71 25.36 24.11 7.77
C ALA A 71 25.61 22.74 8.45
N ASN A 72 25.46 22.66 9.77
CA ASN A 72 25.65 21.45 10.55
C ASN A 72 24.33 20.71 10.86
N VAL A 73 23.20 21.17 10.31
CA VAL A 73 21.91 20.54 10.50
C VAL A 73 21.46 19.93 9.19
N ARG A 74 21.26 18.62 9.18
CA ARG A 74 20.75 17.88 8.03
C ARG A 74 19.35 17.41 8.30
N LEU A 75 18.42 17.74 7.39
CA LEU A 75 17.11 17.12 7.37
C LEU A 75 17.21 15.75 6.72
N GLU A 76 16.77 14.73 7.42
CA GLU A 76 16.51 13.43 6.83
C GLU A 76 15.01 13.21 6.83
N ARG A 77 14.48 12.78 5.71
CA ARG A 77 13.14 12.21 5.72
C ARG A 77 13.22 11.01 6.66
N LYS A 78 12.51 11.12 7.78
CA LYS A 78 12.19 9.92 8.53
C LYS A 78 11.45 9.07 7.49
N ASN A 79 12.17 8.11 6.92
CA ASN A 79 11.51 7.07 6.17
C ASN A 79 10.55 6.42 7.15
N THR A 80 9.33 6.92 7.20
CA THR A 80 8.16 6.21 7.69
C THR A 80 7.67 5.21 6.62
N THR A 81 8.53 4.81 5.71
CA THR A 81 8.62 3.41 5.46
C THR A 81 9.15 2.82 6.77
N THR A 82 8.31 2.73 7.78
CA THR A 82 8.32 1.54 8.59
C THR A 82 8.55 0.47 7.55
N LYS A 83 9.69 -0.20 7.62
CA LYS A 83 9.90 -1.44 6.90
C LYS A 83 8.83 -2.37 7.44
N ILE A 84 7.61 -2.21 6.94
CA ILE A 84 6.48 -3.09 7.24
C ILE A 84 6.91 -4.51 6.82
N SER A 85 7.78 -4.61 5.81
CA SER A 85 8.35 -5.88 5.35
C SER A 85 9.31 -6.57 6.32
N ASP A 86 10.06 -5.83 7.15
CA ASP A 86 11.01 -6.48 8.10
C ASP A 86 10.50 -6.48 9.57
N GLY A 87 9.49 -5.65 9.89
CA GLY A 87 8.97 -5.51 11.25
C GLY A 87 7.88 -6.51 11.65
N TYR A 88 7.16 -7.08 10.66
CA TYR A 88 6.06 -8.02 10.92
C TYR A 88 6.41 -9.50 10.76
N ARG A 89 7.61 -9.84 10.27
CA ARG A 89 8.12 -11.21 10.39
C ARG A 89 8.82 -11.37 11.74
N LYS A 90 8.06 -11.39 12.83
CA LYS A 90 8.53 -12.00 14.08
C LYS A 90 8.86 -13.46 13.78
N GLU A 91 9.96 -13.94 14.34
CA GLU A 91 10.23 -15.38 14.34
C GLU A 91 9.00 -16.07 14.94
N LEU A 92 8.35 -16.89 14.12
CA LEU A 92 7.16 -17.64 14.54
C LEU A 92 7.58 -18.63 15.62
N SER A 93 6.73 -18.81 16.62
CA SER A 93 6.96 -19.83 17.66
C SER A 93 6.85 -21.24 17.07
N GLU A 94 7.36 -22.25 17.80
CA GLU A 94 7.18 -23.66 17.44
C GLU A 94 5.69 -24.08 17.41
N HIS A 95 4.79 -23.26 17.97
CA HIS A 95 3.34 -23.49 18.05
C HIS A 95 2.54 -22.72 17.01
N ALA A 96 3.20 -22.07 16.03
CA ALA A 96 2.50 -21.36 14.99
C ALA A 96 1.61 -22.29 14.16
N VAL A 97 0.35 -21.86 13.95
CA VAL A 97 -0.65 -22.59 13.18
C VAL A 97 -0.85 -22.00 11.80
N SER A 98 -1.26 -22.83 10.84
CA SER A 98 -1.62 -22.36 9.51
C SER A 98 -2.78 -21.35 9.59
N ARG A 99 -2.68 -20.25 8.85
CA ARG A 99 -3.71 -19.20 8.79
C ARG A 99 -4.27 -19.03 7.39
N PRO A 100 -5.50 -18.50 7.26
CA PRO A 100 -6.05 -18.12 5.97
C PRO A 100 -5.17 -17.10 5.25
N PRO A 101 -5.05 -17.18 3.90
CA PRO A 101 -4.42 -16.14 3.11
C PRO A 101 -5.25 -14.86 3.13
N VAL A 102 -4.55 -13.73 3.16
CA VAL A 102 -5.13 -12.42 2.95
C VAL A 102 -4.86 -12.01 1.50
N VAL A 103 -5.91 -11.77 0.73
CA VAL A 103 -5.89 -11.58 -0.71
C VAL A 103 -6.42 -10.20 -1.08
N ALA A 104 -5.60 -9.33 -1.65
CA ALA A 104 -6.09 -8.08 -2.21
C ALA A 104 -6.54 -8.26 -3.66
N VAL A 105 -7.66 -7.63 -4.03
CA VAL A 105 -8.14 -7.59 -5.42
C VAL A 105 -7.86 -6.23 -6.02
N MET A 106 -7.03 -6.20 -7.06
CA MET A 106 -6.54 -4.97 -7.69
C MET A 106 -6.72 -5.00 -9.21
N GLY A 107 -6.62 -3.85 -9.84
CA GLY A 107 -6.75 -3.70 -11.29
C GLY A 107 -7.48 -2.42 -11.67
N HIS A 108 -7.66 -2.23 -12.97
CA HIS A 108 -8.28 -1.03 -13.52
C HIS A 108 -9.76 -0.90 -13.12
N VAL A 109 -10.29 0.33 -13.13
CA VAL A 109 -11.73 0.61 -13.04
C VAL A 109 -12.44 -0.14 -14.17
N ASP A 110 -13.67 -0.60 -13.94
CA ASP A 110 -14.50 -1.34 -14.90
C ASP A 110 -13.96 -2.71 -15.38
N HIS A 111 -12.84 -3.20 -14.87
CA HIS A 111 -12.38 -4.58 -15.14
C HIS A 111 -13.15 -5.64 -14.36
N GLY A 112 -14.08 -5.22 -13.48
CA GLY A 112 -15.02 -6.13 -12.81
C GLY A 112 -14.51 -6.71 -11.49
N LYS A 113 -13.64 -6.00 -10.77
CA LYS A 113 -13.14 -6.39 -9.44
C LYS A 113 -14.28 -6.65 -8.43
N THR A 114 -15.12 -5.62 -8.23
CA THR A 114 -16.24 -5.69 -7.28
C THR A 114 -17.28 -6.72 -7.74
N THR A 115 -17.54 -6.82 -9.07
CA THR A 115 -18.42 -7.87 -9.62
C THR A 115 -17.85 -9.26 -9.34
N LEU A 116 -16.52 -9.45 -9.46
CA LEU A 116 -15.85 -10.71 -9.15
C LEU A 116 -16.08 -11.08 -7.68
N LEU A 117 -15.84 -10.14 -6.78
CA LEU A 117 -16.04 -10.36 -5.34
C LEU A 117 -17.51 -10.58 -5.00
N ASP A 118 -18.43 -9.82 -5.59
CA ASP A 118 -19.87 -10.01 -5.38
C ASP A 118 -20.33 -11.40 -5.78
N THR A 119 -19.82 -11.91 -6.91
CA THR A 119 -20.16 -13.25 -7.38
C THR A 119 -19.56 -14.33 -6.46
N LEU A 120 -18.30 -14.18 -6.05
CA LEU A 120 -17.65 -15.09 -5.11
C LEU A 120 -18.34 -15.12 -3.74
N LEU A 121 -18.76 -13.97 -3.26
CA LEU A 121 -19.36 -13.81 -1.93
C LEU A 121 -20.90 -13.98 -1.92
N HIS A 122 -21.52 -14.21 -3.08
CA HIS A 122 -22.97 -14.20 -3.26
C HIS A 122 -23.64 -12.92 -2.72
N LYS A 123 -22.99 -11.75 -2.93
CA LYS A 123 -23.44 -10.43 -2.46
C LYS A 123 -23.80 -9.54 -3.65
N LYS A 124 -24.34 -8.37 -3.34
CA LYS A 124 -24.71 -7.32 -4.30
C LYS A 124 -24.16 -5.97 -3.82
N THR A 125 -22.87 -5.89 -3.63
CA THR A 125 -22.21 -4.68 -3.10
C THR A 125 -22.26 -3.55 -4.11
N VAL A 126 -22.06 -3.84 -5.39
CA VAL A 126 -22.13 -2.86 -6.51
C VAL A 126 -23.47 -2.11 -6.54
N GLU A 127 -24.59 -2.77 -6.20
CA GLU A 127 -25.91 -2.15 -6.22
C GLU A 127 -26.12 -1.15 -5.07
N ASN A 128 -25.34 -1.25 -3.99
CA ASN A 128 -25.51 -0.47 -2.77
C ASN A 128 -24.50 0.68 -2.60
N GLU A 129 -23.43 0.71 -3.38
CA GLU A 129 -22.41 1.78 -3.29
C GLU A 129 -22.79 3.02 -4.12
N ALA A 130 -22.51 4.20 -3.56
CA ALA A 130 -22.76 5.47 -4.25
C ALA A 130 -21.90 5.57 -5.52
N GLY A 131 -22.55 5.63 -6.69
CA GLY A 131 -21.87 5.67 -7.99
C GLY A 131 -21.43 4.31 -8.53
N GLY A 132 -21.73 3.19 -7.84
CA GLY A 132 -21.40 1.84 -8.30
C GLY A 132 -19.90 1.54 -8.30
N ILE A 133 -19.11 2.27 -7.50
CA ILE A 133 -17.64 2.10 -7.37
C ILE A 133 -17.26 1.90 -5.91
N THR A 134 -16.32 1.02 -5.66
CA THR A 134 -15.72 0.81 -4.32
C THR A 134 -14.92 2.05 -3.90
N GLN A 135 -15.26 2.62 -2.75
CA GLN A 135 -14.63 3.83 -2.20
C GLN A 135 -13.84 3.57 -0.90
N HIS A 136 -14.18 2.50 -0.19
CA HIS A 136 -13.57 2.10 1.08
C HIS A 136 -12.94 0.72 0.97
N ILE A 137 -11.93 0.43 1.80
CA ILE A 137 -11.42 -0.93 1.90
C ILE A 137 -12.43 -1.77 2.69
N SER A 138 -12.93 -2.82 2.08
CA SER A 138 -13.79 -3.79 2.72
C SER A 138 -13.11 -5.14 2.80
N ALA A 139 -13.22 -5.81 3.96
CA ALA A 139 -12.69 -7.15 4.16
C ALA A 139 -13.84 -8.17 4.18
N TYR A 140 -13.66 -9.26 3.46
CA TYR A 140 -14.64 -10.33 3.36
C TYR A 140 -13.96 -11.69 3.55
N GLN A 141 -14.61 -12.60 4.25
CA GLN A 141 -14.16 -13.97 4.35
C GLN A 141 -15.07 -14.90 3.52
N LEU A 142 -14.41 -15.80 2.80
CA LEU A 142 -15.04 -16.84 2.00
C LEU A 142 -14.49 -18.20 2.43
N GLU A 143 -15.35 -19.18 2.60
CA GLU A 143 -14.97 -20.58 2.78
C GLU A 143 -15.03 -21.31 1.43
N HIS A 144 -13.94 -21.96 1.05
CA HIS A 144 -13.85 -22.82 -0.13
C HIS A 144 -13.15 -24.12 0.27
N ASP A 145 -13.81 -25.25 0.03
CA ASP A 145 -13.33 -26.60 0.39
C ASP A 145 -12.89 -26.74 1.87
N GLY A 146 -13.64 -26.12 2.78
CA GLY A 146 -13.31 -26.12 4.22
C GLY A 146 -12.16 -25.22 4.62
N ARG A 147 -11.65 -24.38 3.70
CA ARG A 147 -10.55 -23.44 3.92
C ARG A 147 -11.03 -21.99 3.78
N MET A 148 -10.61 -21.16 4.71
CA MET A 148 -10.97 -19.74 4.69
C MET A 148 -10.01 -18.93 3.84
N ILE A 149 -10.54 -17.98 3.08
CA ILE A 149 -9.78 -16.96 2.34
C ILE A 149 -10.32 -15.59 2.77
N THR A 150 -9.44 -14.65 3.10
CA THR A 150 -9.82 -13.28 3.42
C THR A 150 -9.53 -12.38 2.23
N PHE A 151 -10.57 -11.82 1.64
CA PHE A 151 -10.45 -10.86 0.53
C PHE A 151 -10.49 -9.43 1.03
N LEU A 152 -9.60 -8.58 0.49
CA LEU A 152 -9.64 -7.13 0.65
C LEU A 152 -10.03 -6.51 -0.69
N ASP A 153 -11.20 -5.87 -0.73
CA ASP A 153 -11.60 -5.07 -1.88
C ASP A 153 -10.94 -3.69 -1.82
N THR A 154 -10.28 -3.29 -2.89
CA THR A 154 -9.56 -2.03 -2.96
C THR A 154 -10.15 -1.12 -4.05
N PRO A 155 -10.31 0.20 -3.77
CA PRO A 155 -10.79 1.14 -4.77
C PRO A 155 -9.91 1.16 -6.02
N GLY A 156 -10.53 1.09 -7.21
CA GLY A 156 -9.81 1.10 -8.49
C GLY A 156 -9.37 2.47 -8.99
N HIS A 157 -9.92 3.57 -8.43
CA HIS A 157 -9.70 4.92 -8.93
C HIS A 157 -8.30 5.46 -8.58
N GLU A 158 -7.68 6.27 -9.47
CA GLU A 158 -6.33 6.85 -9.29
C GLU A 158 -6.17 7.62 -7.97
N ALA A 159 -7.20 8.33 -7.53
CA ALA A 159 -7.20 9.07 -6.27
C ALA A 159 -6.88 8.20 -5.02
N PHE A 160 -6.98 6.88 -5.13
CA PHE A 160 -6.79 5.94 -4.04
C PHE A 160 -5.49 5.12 -4.14
N ALA A 161 -4.47 5.63 -4.81
CA ALA A 161 -3.17 4.95 -4.96
C ALA A 161 -2.53 4.57 -3.62
N ALA A 162 -2.59 5.46 -2.62
CA ALA A 162 -2.08 5.17 -1.28
C ALA A 162 -2.81 4.01 -0.60
N ILE A 163 -4.13 3.87 -0.81
CA ILE A 163 -4.94 2.78 -0.28
C ILE A 163 -4.54 1.45 -0.93
N ARG A 164 -4.31 1.43 -2.25
CA ARG A 164 -3.83 0.24 -2.96
C ARG A 164 -2.43 -0.19 -2.51
N GLN A 165 -1.54 0.77 -2.31
CA GLN A 165 -0.20 0.49 -1.80
C GLN A 165 -0.26 -0.13 -0.39
N HIS A 166 -1.08 0.41 0.51
CA HIS A 166 -1.30 -0.18 1.83
C HIS A 166 -1.94 -1.57 1.73
N GLY A 167 -2.96 -1.72 0.87
CA GLY A 167 -3.59 -3.02 0.63
C GLY A 167 -2.58 -4.08 0.21
N ALA A 168 -1.71 -3.79 -0.76
CA ALA A 168 -0.68 -4.73 -1.20
C ALA A 168 0.33 -5.09 -0.11
N MET A 169 0.71 -4.13 0.75
CA MET A 169 1.67 -4.37 1.84
C MET A 169 1.13 -5.27 2.96
N LEU A 170 -0.19 -5.41 3.05
CA LEU A 170 -0.88 -6.17 4.09
C LEU A 170 -1.32 -7.55 3.64
N THR A 171 -1.13 -7.86 2.37
CA THR A 171 -1.64 -9.08 1.75
C THR A 171 -0.53 -10.06 1.43
N ASP A 172 -0.88 -11.33 1.49
CA ASP A 172 0.01 -12.42 1.09
C ASP A 172 -0.04 -12.59 -0.44
N ILE A 173 -1.24 -12.43 -1.00
CA ILE A 173 -1.51 -12.65 -2.43
C ILE A 173 -2.26 -11.44 -2.98
N VAL A 174 -1.89 -11.00 -4.17
CA VAL A 174 -2.61 -9.97 -4.93
C VAL A 174 -3.24 -10.62 -6.16
N VAL A 175 -4.55 -10.54 -6.28
CA VAL A 175 -5.28 -10.91 -7.49
C VAL A 175 -5.41 -9.68 -8.39
N ILE A 176 -4.71 -9.72 -9.53
CA ILE A 176 -4.79 -8.65 -10.54
C ILE A 176 -5.88 -9.00 -11.54
N VAL A 177 -6.94 -8.20 -11.58
CA VAL A 177 -8.07 -8.39 -12.49
C VAL A 177 -7.87 -7.57 -13.76
N VAL A 178 -7.83 -8.25 -14.90
CA VAL A 178 -7.68 -7.64 -16.23
C VAL A 178 -8.82 -8.09 -17.12
N ALA A 179 -9.51 -7.18 -17.77
CA ALA A 179 -10.57 -7.53 -18.71
C ALA A 179 -9.98 -8.01 -20.04
N ALA A 180 -10.43 -9.18 -20.55
CA ALA A 180 -9.92 -9.79 -21.77
C ALA A 180 -10.26 -9.00 -23.05
N ASP A 181 -11.29 -8.15 -22.98
CA ASP A 181 -11.73 -7.29 -24.09
C ASP A 181 -10.99 -5.93 -24.11
N ASP A 182 -10.31 -5.55 -23.01
CA ASP A 182 -9.72 -4.21 -22.83
C ASP A 182 -8.20 -4.24 -22.63
N GLY A 183 -7.62 -5.36 -22.16
CA GLY A 183 -6.18 -5.56 -21.94
C GLY A 183 -5.60 -4.78 -20.77
N VAL A 184 -4.29 -4.60 -20.78
CA VAL A 184 -3.55 -3.92 -19.69
C VAL A 184 -3.72 -2.41 -19.76
N LYS A 185 -4.10 -1.79 -18.63
CA LYS A 185 -4.32 -0.34 -18.47
C LYS A 185 -3.30 0.26 -17.50
N PRO A 186 -3.14 1.60 -17.48
CA PRO A 186 -2.18 2.25 -16.57
C PRO A 186 -2.35 1.85 -15.10
N GLN A 187 -3.58 1.74 -14.60
CA GLN A 187 -3.86 1.31 -13.22
C GLN A 187 -3.54 -0.17 -12.99
N THR A 188 -3.61 -1.01 -14.02
CA THR A 188 -3.13 -2.40 -13.95
C THR A 188 -1.61 -2.42 -13.76
N VAL A 189 -0.88 -1.61 -14.52
CA VAL A 189 0.59 -1.49 -14.37
C VAL A 189 0.97 -0.97 -12.98
N GLU A 190 0.21 -0.03 -12.46
CA GLU A 190 0.38 0.48 -11.09
C GLU A 190 0.17 -0.63 -10.06
N ALA A 191 -0.91 -1.40 -10.18
CA ALA A 191 -1.21 -2.53 -9.30
C ALA A 191 -0.10 -3.60 -9.33
N ILE A 192 0.45 -3.91 -10.50
CA ILE A 192 1.60 -4.82 -10.66
C ILE A 192 2.81 -4.30 -9.86
N LYS A 193 3.14 -3.02 -10.01
CA LYS A 193 4.26 -2.41 -9.28
C LYS A 193 4.06 -2.42 -7.76
N PHE A 194 2.83 -2.18 -7.28
CA PHE A 194 2.53 -2.25 -5.85
C PHE A 194 2.67 -3.66 -5.31
N ALA A 195 2.15 -4.67 -6.01
CA ALA A 195 2.28 -6.07 -5.62
C ALA A 195 3.75 -6.52 -5.58
N GLN A 196 4.53 -6.17 -6.60
CA GLN A 196 5.97 -6.46 -6.65
C GLN A 196 6.74 -5.72 -5.56
N GLY A 197 6.42 -4.44 -5.32
CA GLY A 197 7.06 -3.64 -4.26
C GLY A 197 6.75 -4.13 -2.85
N ALA A 198 5.60 -4.75 -2.65
CA ALA A 198 5.20 -5.40 -1.40
C ALA A 198 5.74 -6.83 -1.25
N ASN A 199 6.37 -7.38 -2.29
CA ASN A 199 6.78 -8.79 -2.36
C ASN A 199 5.60 -9.77 -2.15
N ALA A 200 4.38 -9.35 -2.51
CA ALA A 200 3.20 -10.18 -2.48
C ALA A 200 3.18 -11.13 -3.69
N LYS A 201 2.63 -12.33 -3.51
CA LYS A 201 2.45 -13.26 -4.63
C LYS A 201 1.34 -12.77 -5.55
N ILE A 202 1.52 -12.93 -6.84
CA ILE A 202 0.57 -12.43 -7.84
C ILE A 202 -0.15 -13.61 -8.50
N VAL A 203 -1.48 -13.52 -8.54
CA VAL A 203 -2.36 -14.34 -9.37
C VAL A 203 -3.12 -13.41 -10.29
N VAL A 204 -3.29 -13.76 -11.55
CA VAL A 204 -4.03 -12.93 -12.50
C VAL A 204 -5.37 -13.56 -12.82
N ALA A 205 -6.44 -12.77 -12.69
CA ALA A 205 -7.77 -13.11 -13.16
C ALA A 205 -8.05 -12.37 -14.48
N ILE A 206 -8.03 -13.07 -15.61
CA ILE A 206 -8.38 -12.51 -16.91
C ILE A 206 -9.90 -12.58 -17.05
N ASN A 207 -10.56 -11.47 -16.73
CA ASN A 207 -12.01 -11.39 -16.60
C ASN A 207 -12.71 -11.06 -17.90
N LYS A 208 -14.05 -11.21 -17.89
CA LYS A 208 -14.97 -10.91 -19.01
C LYS A 208 -14.73 -11.77 -20.25
N ILE A 209 -14.35 -13.04 -20.06
CA ILE A 209 -14.19 -13.98 -21.18
C ILE A 209 -15.52 -14.27 -21.91
N ASP A 210 -16.66 -13.92 -21.30
CA ASP A 210 -18.00 -14.01 -21.87
C ASP A 210 -18.31 -12.90 -22.91
N ARG A 211 -17.44 -11.89 -23.04
CA ARG A 211 -17.67 -10.76 -23.95
C ARG A 211 -17.20 -11.07 -25.37
N GLU A 212 -17.95 -10.51 -26.31
CA GLU A 212 -17.52 -10.44 -27.70
C GLU A 212 -16.25 -9.59 -27.81
N GLY A 213 -15.20 -10.12 -28.44
CA GLY A 213 -13.88 -9.46 -28.52
C GLY A 213 -12.92 -9.79 -27.38
N ALA A 214 -13.29 -10.67 -26.45
CA ALA A 214 -12.35 -11.17 -25.43
C ALA A 214 -11.21 -11.95 -26.10
N ASP A 215 -9.96 -11.56 -25.79
CA ASP A 215 -8.74 -12.19 -26.32
C ASP A 215 -7.78 -12.50 -25.17
N VAL A 216 -7.91 -13.70 -24.62
CA VAL A 216 -7.09 -14.16 -23.49
C VAL A 216 -5.60 -14.26 -23.87
N PRO A 217 -5.20 -14.87 -25.02
CA PRO A 217 -3.80 -14.94 -25.43
C PRO A 217 -3.14 -13.56 -25.59
N ARG A 218 -3.85 -12.61 -26.17
CA ARG A 218 -3.37 -11.23 -26.29
C ARG A 218 -3.17 -10.57 -24.93
N THR A 219 -4.12 -10.74 -24.01
CA THR A 219 -4.02 -10.18 -22.66
C THR A 219 -2.85 -10.79 -21.89
N MET A 220 -2.59 -12.10 -22.04
CA MET A 220 -1.42 -12.77 -21.47
C MET A 220 -0.11 -12.21 -22.05
N ALA A 221 -0.05 -11.98 -23.36
CA ALA A 221 1.11 -11.39 -24.03
C ALA A 221 1.37 -9.95 -23.51
N ASP A 222 0.32 -9.15 -23.38
CA ASP A 222 0.41 -7.79 -22.80
C ASP A 222 0.96 -7.82 -21.37
N LEU A 223 0.44 -8.69 -20.51
CA LEU A 223 0.92 -8.86 -19.12
C LEU A 223 2.39 -9.29 -19.06
N SER A 224 2.83 -10.14 -19.99
CA SER A 224 4.23 -10.57 -20.08
C SER A 224 5.17 -9.40 -20.36
N THR A 225 4.74 -8.41 -21.16
CA THR A 225 5.55 -7.19 -21.40
C THR A 225 5.75 -6.34 -20.14
N HIS A 226 4.88 -6.53 -19.13
CA HIS A 226 4.95 -5.88 -17.82
C HIS A 226 5.58 -6.75 -16.72
N GLY A 227 6.26 -7.84 -17.11
CA GLY A 227 7.01 -8.70 -16.19
C GLY A 227 6.16 -9.78 -15.50
N LEU A 228 4.92 -10.01 -15.95
CA LEU A 228 4.10 -11.12 -15.48
C LEU A 228 4.06 -12.22 -16.56
N GLN A 229 5.00 -13.15 -16.49
CA GLN A 229 5.06 -14.25 -17.45
C GLN A 229 4.16 -15.40 -17.00
N PRO A 230 3.23 -15.88 -17.86
CA PRO A 230 2.35 -17.00 -17.54
C PRO A 230 3.12 -18.29 -17.26
N GLU A 231 2.63 -19.09 -16.30
CA GLU A 231 3.15 -20.44 -16.03
C GLU A 231 3.13 -21.32 -17.29
N GLU A 232 2.08 -21.23 -18.10
CA GLU A 232 1.95 -21.94 -19.38
C GLU A 232 3.08 -21.65 -20.39
N TRP A 233 3.74 -20.49 -20.26
CA TRP A 233 4.86 -20.07 -21.11
C TRP A 233 6.22 -20.19 -20.39
N GLY A 234 6.26 -20.96 -19.28
CA GLY A 234 7.47 -21.18 -18.48
C GLY A 234 7.81 -20.08 -17.50
N GLY A 235 6.83 -19.23 -17.16
CA GLY A 235 6.92 -18.25 -16.06
C GLY A 235 6.46 -18.82 -14.72
N ASP A 236 6.19 -17.93 -13.79
CA ASP A 236 5.80 -18.24 -12.41
C ASP A 236 4.44 -17.65 -12.02
N ILE A 237 3.73 -17.01 -12.95
CA ILE A 237 2.46 -16.34 -12.69
C ILE A 237 1.30 -17.20 -13.16
N ILE A 238 0.44 -17.58 -12.22
CA ILE A 238 -0.81 -18.26 -12.53
C ILE A 238 -1.80 -17.26 -13.09
N MET A 239 -2.28 -17.53 -14.32
CA MET A 239 -3.28 -16.70 -14.98
C MET A 239 -4.53 -17.53 -15.24
N VAL A 240 -5.67 -17.11 -14.71
CA VAL A 240 -6.94 -17.83 -14.78
C VAL A 240 -7.93 -17.01 -15.59
N PRO A 241 -8.39 -17.52 -16.75
CA PRO A 241 -9.51 -16.94 -17.48
C PRO A 241 -10.81 -17.13 -16.68
N VAL A 242 -11.56 -16.02 -16.46
CA VAL A 242 -12.78 -16.03 -15.66
C VAL A 242 -13.88 -15.15 -16.28
N SER A 243 -15.11 -15.42 -15.94
CA SER A 243 -16.23 -14.51 -16.12
C SER A 243 -16.90 -14.28 -14.77
N ALA A 244 -16.70 -13.10 -14.20
CA ALA A 244 -17.40 -12.68 -12.99
C ALA A 244 -18.93 -12.66 -13.16
N LYS A 245 -19.41 -12.49 -14.40
CA LYS A 245 -20.84 -12.44 -14.73
C LYS A 245 -21.50 -13.82 -14.75
N THR A 246 -20.83 -14.82 -15.34
CA THR A 246 -21.37 -16.18 -15.51
C THR A 246 -20.94 -17.14 -14.41
N GLY A 247 -19.91 -16.78 -13.65
CA GLY A 247 -19.27 -17.64 -12.65
C GLY A 247 -18.21 -18.59 -13.23
N GLU A 248 -17.98 -18.56 -14.54
CA GLU A 248 -17.01 -19.43 -15.20
C GLU A 248 -15.58 -19.15 -14.71
N GLY A 249 -14.83 -20.19 -14.39
CA GLY A 249 -13.43 -20.13 -13.98
C GLY A 249 -13.20 -19.66 -12.53
N LEU A 250 -14.24 -19.26 -11.78
CA LEU A 250 -14.08 -18.75 -10.41
C LEU A 250 -13.60 -19.79 -9.42
N GLU A 251 -14.08 -21.03 -9.54
CA GLU A 251 -13.63 -22.17 -8.73
C GLU A 251 -12.13 -22.40 -8.92
N LYS A 252 -11.66 -22.45 -10.17
CA LYS A 252 -10.25 -22.58 -10.50
C LYS A 252 -9.40 -21.41 -9.97
N LEU A 253 -9.97 -20.19 -9.95
CA LEU A 253 -9.28 -19.03 -9.37
C LEU A 253 -9.08 -19.20 -7.85
N LEU A 254 -10.09 -19.68 -7.11
CA LEU A 254 -9.99 -19.95 -5.68
C LEU A 254 -8.99 -21.08 -5.38
N GLU A 255 -9.02 -22.16 -6.15
CA GLU A 255 -8.04 -23.24 -6.05
C GLU A 255 -6.61 -22.73 -6.28
N SER A 256 -6.41 -21.86 -7.28
CA SER A 256 -5.09 -21.27 -7.59
C SER A 256 -4.60 -20.38 -6.45
N ILE A 257 -5.48 -19.60 -5.82
CA ILE A 257 -5.15 -18.79 -4.64
C ILE A 257 -4.72 -19.68 -3.48
N LEU A 258 -5.46 -20.74 -3.20
CA LEU A 258 -5.13 -21.69 -2.13
C LEU A 258 -3.83 -22.46 -2.40
N LEU A 259 -3.56 -22.80 -3.65
CA LEU A 259 -2.29 -23.43 -4.06
C LEU A 259 -1.09 -22.51 -3.78
N VAL A 260 -1.20 -21.24 -4.16
CA VAL A 260 -0.15 -20.24 -3.87
C VAL A 260 0.02 -20.06 -2.36
N ALA A 261 -1.07 -20.03 -1.59
CA ALA A 261 -1.03 -19.93 -0.13
C ALA A 261 -0.31 -21.14 0.51
N ASP A 262 -0.49 -22.34 -0.03
CA ASP A 262 0.18 -23.56 0.45
C ASP A 262 1.68 -23.51 0.20
N VAL A 263 2.11 -23.01 -0.97
CA VAL A 263 3.53 -22.84 -1.30
C VAL A 263 4.20 -21.83 -0.35
N GLU A 264 3.48 -20.79 0.08
CA GLU A 264 3.99 -19.77 1.00
C GLU A 264 3.99 -20.22 2.47
N ASP A 265 3.40 -21.36 2.83
CA ASP A 265 3.32 -21.92 4.19
C ASP A 265 2.90 -20.88 5.24
N LEU A 266 1.76 -20.20 4.98
CA LEU A 266 1.28 -19.08 5.77
C LEU A 266 0.90 -19.52 7.19
N LYS A 267 1.58 -18.95 8.19
CA LYS A 267 1.40 -19.26 9.61
C LYS A 267 1.17 -18.03 10.46
N ALA A 268 0.50 -18.20 11.57
CA ALA A 268 0.35 -17.19 12.62
C ALA A 268 0.52 -17.83 14.00
N ASP A 269 1.02 -17.04 14.94
CA ASP A 269 1.13 -17.41 16.33
C ASP A 269 -0.14 -16.95 17.07
N VAL A 270 -0.90 -17.90 17.60
CA VAL A 270 -2.19 -17.63 18.26
C VAL A 270 -2.07 -17.41 19.77
N ASP A 271 -0.91 -17.74 20.36
CA ASP A 271 -0.65 -17.67 21.81
C ASP A 271 -0.03 -16.35 22.25
N ILE A 272 0.19 -15.40 21.32
CA ILE A 272 0.72 -14.06 21.60
C ILE A 272 -0.40 -13.01 21.65
N PRO A 273 -0.16 -11.85 22.31
CA PRO A 273 -1.10 -10.73 22.22
C PRO A 273 -1.37 -10.35 20.76
N ALA A 274 -2.65 -10.12 20.43
CA ALA A 274 -3.06 -9.72 19.09
C ALA A 274 -2.41 -8.39 18.72
N GLU A 275 -1.81 -8.35 17.52
CA GLU A 275 -1.33 -7.15 16.87
C GLU A 275 -2.11 -6.98 15.58
N GLY A 276 -2.64 -5.80 15.33
CA GLY A 276 -3.41 -5.51 14.12
C GLY A 276 -3.00 -4.19 13.51
N LEU A 277 -3.11 -4.09 12.20
CA LEU A 277 -2.90 -2.83 11.50
C LEU A 277 -4.25 -2.18 11.18
N VAL A 278 -4.35 -0.87 11.47
CA VAL A 278 -5.53 -0.08 11.10
C VAL A 278 -5.52 0.15 9.60
N ILE A 279 -6.51 -0.40 8.90
CA ILE A 279 -6.71 -0.21 7.47
C ILE A 279 -7.43 1.11 7.22
N GLU A 280 -8.50 1.34 7.96
CA GLU A 280 -9.36 2.52 7.83
C GLU A 280 -9.99 2.87 9.17
N SER A 281 -10.28 4.16 9.37
CA SER A 281 -11.09 4.63 10.48
C SER A 281 -12.09 5.68 10.03
N HIS A 282 -13.32 5.59 10.52
CA HIS A 282 -14.39 6.54 10.24
C HIS A 282 -15.26 6.79 11.47
N MET A 283 -16.01 7.89 11.43
CA MET A 283 -16.99 8.21 12.48
C MET A 283 -18.37 7.72 12.07
N GLU A 284 -18.94 6.83 12.86
CA GLU A 284 -20.31 6.35 12.66
C GLU A 284 -21.26 6.97 13.69
N THR A 285 -22.39 7.54 13.22
CA THR A 285 -23.38 8.18 14.10
C THR A 285 -23.95 7.14 15.06
N GLY A 286 -23.81 7.41 16.36
CA GLY A 286 -24.30 6.54 17.43
C GLY A 286 -23.31 5.48 17.93
N LYS A 287 -22.23 5.19 17.19
CA LYS A 287 -21.16 4.27 17.59
C LYS A 287 -19.83 4.95 17.92
N GLY A 288 -19.62 6.18 17.39
CA GLY A 288 -18.36 6.90 17.56
C GLY A 288 -17.32 6.50 16.52
N SER A 289 -16.05 6.44 16.90
CA SER A 289 -14.96 6.03 16.01
C SER A 289 -15.02 4.52 15.76
N VAL A 290 -15.18 4.13 14.50
CA VAL A 290 -15.10 2.74 14.03
C VAL A 290 -13.77 2.56 13.31
N VAL A 291 -13.10 1.44 13.56
CA VAL A 291 -11.79 1.13 13.02
C VAL A 291 -11.83 -0.25 12.39
N ASN A 292 -11.39 -0.36 11.14
CA ASN A 292 -11.17 -1.63 10.47
C ASN A 292 -9.70 -2.06 10.71
N LEU A 293 -9.53 -3.23 11.29
CA LEU A 293 -8.22 -3.84 11.60
C LEU A 293 -8.00 -5.10 10.75
N LEU A 294 -6.77 -5.29 10.33
CA LEU A 294 -6.27 -6.53 9.77
C LEU A 294 -5.19 -7.10 10.67
#